data_34367b24111e17690b33594d12f038bd
#
_entry.id   34367b24111e17690b33594d12f038bd
#
_cell.length_a   1.000
_cell.length_b   1.000
_cell.length_c   1.000
_cell.angle_alpha   90.00
_cell.angle_beta   90.00
_cell.angle_gamma   90.00
#
_symmetry.space_group_name_H-M   'P 1'
#
loop_
_entity.id
_entity.type
_entity.pdbx_description
1 polymer ?
#
loop_
_entity_poly.entity_id
_entity_poly.type
_entity_poly.pdbx_seq_one_letter_code
_entity_poly.pdbx_strand_id
1 'polypeptide(L)'
;SCQCDQVISLLENGQKFNIGNSGILDCFFFDIPAFTNHAKEYFEQLKQLVKRNIQKNKINTATFKKFGKRWCKNSIKNIVQYSKHEGIGIFCDKASDGLPFLIVGAGPSVNEILPFLSVIKKKCIIICVETVLWAFIKANVEPDFVILTDPQFWAYKHIATLKTKNSFLITEISVYPPVFGFECKNIFLCNSQFPIGNYFERKMGIIDKLGD
;
A
#
# COMPACT_ATOMS: atom_id res chain seq x y z
N SER A 1 -23.09 12.70 -15.53
CA SER A 1 -21.81 12.46 -14.86
C SER A 1 -22.01 11.98 -13.42
N CYS A 2 -22.88 12.61 -12.64
CA CYS A 2 -23.06 12.33 -11.20
C CYS A 2 -23.45 10.86 -10.86
N GLN A 3 -24.23 10.17 -11.70
CA GLN A 3 -24.64 8.78 -11.42
C GLN A 3 -23.55 7.74 -11.71
N CYS A 4 -22.70 7.98 -12.71
CA CYS A 4 -21.55 7.09 -12.98
C CYS A 4 -20.54 7.15 -11.84
N ASP A 5 -20.27 8.35 -11.30
CA ASP A 5 -19.33 8.53 -10.22
C ASP A 5 -19.79 7.84 -8.93
N GLN A 6 -21.12 7.81 -8.68
CA GLN A 6 -21.68 7.05 -7.56
C GLN A 6 -21.53 5.53 -7.72
N VAL A 7 -21.73 5.01 -8.92
CA VAL A 7 -21.54 3.56 -9.20
C VAL A 7 -20.05 3.20 -9.12
N ILE A 8 -19.15 4.06 -9.59
CA ILE A 8 -17.71 3.90 -9.45
C ILE A 8 -17.33 3.89 -7.98
N SER A 9 -17.76 4.87 -7.19
CA SER A 9 -17.53 4.94 -5.75
C SER A 9 -18.04 3.69 -5.01
N LEU A 10 -19.20 3.18 -5.36
CA LEU A 10 -19.76 1.95 -4.78
C LEU A 10 -18.94 0.70 -5.15
N LEU A 11 -18.38 0.65 -6.36
CA LEU A 11 -17.54 -0.45 -6.82
C LEU A 11 -16.11 -0.37 -6.23
N GLU A 12 -15.58 0.83 -6.05
CA GLU A 12 -14.24 1.06 -5.49
C GLU A 12 -14.22 0.89 -3.98
N ASN A 13 -15.25 1.35 -3.27
CA ASN A 13 -15.34 1.27 -1.81
C ASN A 13 -15.77 -0.10 -1.29
N GLY A 14 -15.93 -1.11 -2.16
CA GLY A 14 -16.28 -2.47 -1.76
C GLY A 14 -17.58 -2.55 -0.94
N GLN A 15 -18.40 -1.50 -0.94
CA GLN A 15 -19.70 -1.50 -0.30
C GLN A 15 -20.62 -2.43 -1.07
N LYS A 16 -20.82 -3.53 -0.47
CA LYS A 16 -21.60 -4.70 -0.76
C LYS A 16 -22.89 -4.38 -1.54
N PHE A 17 -22.87 -4.58 -2.82
CA PHE A 17 -24.02 -5.26 -3.39
C PHE A 17 -23.98 -6.68 -2.82
N ASN A 18 -24.97 -7.03 -2.03
CA ASN A 18 -25.12 -8.35 -1.42
C ASN A 18 -25.57 -9.36 -2.51
N ILE A 19 -24.67 -9.59 -3.46
CA ILE A 19 -24.80 -10.63 -4.48
C ILE A 19 -24.06 -11.83 -3.91
N GLY A 20 -24.73 -12.60 -3.06
CA GLY A 20 -24.27 -13.87 -2.53
C GLY A 20 -22.81 -13.95 -2.07
N ASN A 21 -22.43 -15.01 -1.41
CA ASN A 21 -21.07 -15.26 -0.88
C ASN A 21 -19.96 -15.40 -1.95
N SER A 22 -20.26 -15.33 -3.25
CA SER A 22 -19.34 -15.51 -4.38
C SER A 22 -18.75 -14.20 -4.95
N GLY A 23 -19.22 -13.04 -4.53
CA GLY A 23 -18.73 -11.74 -5.00
C GLY A 23 -19.03 -11.48 -6.49
N ILE A 24 -18.54 -10.34 -7.00
CA ILE A 24 -18.71 -9.86 -8.40
C ILE A 24 -18.09 -10.81 -9.46
N LEU A 25 -17.45 -11.90 -9.07
CA LEU A 25 -16.75 -12.82 -9.96
C LEU A 25 -17.65 -13.58 -10.93
N ASP A 26 -18.96 -13.68 -10.63
CA ASP A 26 -19.93 -14.46 -11.40
C ASP A 26 -21.06 -13.60 -11.98
N CYS A 27 -20.81 -12.32 -12.26
CA CYS A 27 -21.80 -11.44 -12.90
C CYS A 27 -21.90 -11.72 -14.39
N PHE A 28 -23.12 -11.97 -14.86
CA PHE A 28 -23.47 -12.03 -16.27
C PHE A 28 -24.15 -10.72 -16.68
N PHE A 29 -23.78 -10.21 -17.86
CA PHE A 29 -24.44 -9.04 -18.42
C PHE A 29 -25.54 -9.47 -19.39
N PHE A 30 -26.75 -8.99 -19.16
CA PHE A 30 -27.85 -9.12 -20.08
C PHE A 30 -28.17 -7.73 -20.64
N ASP A 31 -28.05 -7.57 -21.94
CA ASP A 31 -28.46 -6.33 -22.62
C ASP A 31 -29.95 -6.35 -22.84
N ILE A 32 -30.64 -5.34 -22.35
CA ILE A 32 -32.04 -5.07 -22.67
C ILE A 32 -32.04 -3.95 -23.71
N PRO A 33 -32.31 -4.24 -25.01
CA PRO A 33 -32.12 -3.27 -26.10
C PRO A 33 -32.90 -1.97 -25.91
N ALA A 34 -34.09 -2.04 -25.29
CA ALA A 34 -34.91 -0.86 -25.01
C ALA A 34 -34.21 0.19 -24.14
N PHE A 35 -33.32 -0.25 -23.22
CA PHE A 35 -32.53 0.66 -22.35
C PHE A 35 -31.16 0.98 -22.93
N THR A 36 -30.48 -0.03 -23.48
CA THR A 36 -29.11 0.15 -23.97
C THR A 36 -29.01 1.03 -25.20
N ASN A 37 -30.07 1.04 -26.07
CA ASN A 37 -30.07 1.87 -27.24
C ASN A 37 -30.24 3.38 -26.94
N HIS A 38 -30.93 3.74 -25.86
CA HIS A 38 -31.08 5.14 -25.44
C HIS A 38 -29.85 5.77 -24.82
N ALA A 39 -28.96 4.98 -24.24
CA ALA A 39 -27.76 5.47 -23.53
C ALA A 39 -26.56 4.56 -23.81
N LYS A 40 -26.30 4.24 -25.06
CA LYS A 40 -25.33 3.25 -25.50
C LYS A 40 -23.91 3.50 -24.93
N GLU A 41 -23.44 4.73 -24.97
CA GLU A 41 -22.14 5.11 -24.51
C GLU A 41 -21.98 4.89 -22.96
N TYR A 42 -23.01 5.25 -22.20
CA TYR A 42 -23.08 5.01 -20.77
C TYR A 42 -22.95 3.51 -20.43
N PHE A 43 -23.74 2.67 -21.10
CA PHE A 43 -23.73 1.23 -20.86
C PHE A 43 -22.41 0.58 -21.26
N GLU A 44 -21.77 1.04 -22.33
CA GLU A 44 -20.43 0.55 -22.71
C GLU A 44 -19.37 0.95 -21.69
N GLN A 45 -19.38 2.18 -21.17
CA GLN A 45 -18.48 2.61 -20.10
C GLN A 45 -18.71 1.79 -18.83
N LEU A 46 -19.95 1.57 -18.44
CA LEU A 46 -20.31 0.74 -17.30
C LEU A 46 -19.79 -0.69 -17.44
N LYS A 47 -19.99 -1.33 -18.60
CA LYS A 47 -19.48 -2.67 -18.90
C LYS A 47 -17.95 -2.74 -18.77
N GLN A 48 -17.26 -1.72 -19.30
CA GLN A 48 -15.79 -1.67 -19.19
C GLN A 48 -15.32 -1.56 -17.72
N LEU A 49 -15.98 -0.73 -16.92
CA LEU A 49 -15.69 -0.59 -15.50
C LEU A 49 -15.88 -1.90 -14.75
N VAL A 50 -17.01 -2.55 -14.93
CA VAL A 50 -17.27 -3.84 -14.27
C VAL A 50 -16.28 -4.91 -14.73
N LYS A 51 -15.96 -4.99 -16.02
CA LYS A 51 -14.92 -5.91 -16.53
C LYS A 51 -13.56 -5.66 -15.88
N ARG A 52 -13.14 -4.40 -15.74
CA ARG A 52 -11.89 -4.05 -15.05
C ARG A 52 -11.89 -4.50 -13.58
N ASN A 53 -13.00 -4.26 -12.87
CA ASN A 53 -13.15 -4.72 -11.48
C ASN A 53 -13.10 -6.24 -11.34
N ILE A 54 -13.78 -6.96 -12.22
CA ILE A 54 -13.73 -8.43 -12.26
C ILE A 54 -12.28 -8.91 -12.48
N GLN A 55 -11.56 -8.31 -13.42
CA GLN A 55 -10.16 -8.66 -13.69
C GLN A 55 -9.27 -8.36 -12.48
N LYS A 56 -9.41 -7.18 -11.84
CA LYS A 56 -8.69 -6.80 -10.63
C LYS A 56 -8.92 -7.83 -9.51
N ASN A 57 -10.17 -8.22 -9.27
CA ASN A 57 -10.52 -9.22 -8.26
C ASN A 57 -9.96 -10.62 -8.57
N LYS A 58 -9.94 -11.03 -9.83
CA LYS A 58 -9.32 -12.30 -10.25
C LYS A 58 -7.82 -12.29 -9.97
N ILE A 59 -7.12 -11.20 -10.30
CA ILE A 59 -5.69 -11.02 -10.04
C ILE A 59 -5.43 -11.06 -8.53
N ASN A 60 -6.19 -10.31 -7.74
CA ASN A 60 -6.06 -10.29 -6.29
C ASN A 60 -6.27 -11.70 -5.70
N THR A 61 -7.32 -12.40 -6.13
CA THR A 61 -7.60 -13.78 -5.66
C THR A 61 -6.47 -14.74 -6.02
N ALA A 62 -5.92 -14.66 -7.22
CA ALA A 62 -4.77 -15.47 -7.63
C ALA A 62 -3.52 -15.16 -6.77
N THR A 63 -3.28 -13.87 -6.49
CA THR A 63 -2.21 -13.41 -5.62
C THR A 63 -2.39 -13.92 -4.19
N PHE A 64 -3.59 -13.84 -3.63
CA PHE A 64 -3.91 -14.41 -2.32
C PHE A 64 -3.70 -15.92 -2.26
N LYS A 65 -4.13 -16.66 -3.28
CA LYS A 65 -3.90 -18.11 -3.35
C LYS A 65 -2.42 -18.44 -3.39
N LYS A 66 -1.63 -17.68 -4.14
CA LYS A 66 -0.19 -17.92 -4.31
C LYS A 66 0.62 -17.57 -3.05
N PHE A 67 0.33 -16.45 -2.42
CA PHE A 67 1.16 -15.88 -1.37
C PHE A 67 0.54 -15.88 0.03
N GLY A 68 -0.77 -16.11 0.15
CA GLY A 68 -1.51 -16.00 1.41
C GLY A 68 -0.93 -16.82 2.56
N LYS A 69 -0.45 -18.05 2.28
CA LYS A 69 0.21 -18.88 3.28
C LYS A 69 1.48 -18.22 3.86
N ARG A 70 2.26 -17.53 3.00
CA ARG A 70 3.46 -16.79 3.42
C ARG A 70 3.09 -15.61 4.29
N TRP A 71 2.09 -14.84 3.87
CA TRP A 71 1.63 -13.67 4.62
C TRP A 71 1.11 -14.06 6.00
N CYS A 72 0.27 -15.09 6.10
CA CYS A 72 -0.18 -15.61 7.38
C CYS A 72 0.98 -16.06 8.27
N LYS A 73 1.94 -16.80 7.72
CA LYS A 73 3.11 -17.27 8.45
C LYS A 73 3.96 -16.10 8.98
N ASN A 74 4.18 -15.09 8.16
CA ASN A 74 4.94 -13.91 8.55
C ASN A 74 4.19 -13.13 9.63
N SER A 75 2.88 -12.85 9.45
CA SER A 75 2.06 -12.13 10.42
C SER A 75 2.05 -12.80 11.79
N ILE A 76 1.94 -14.14 11.83
CA ILE A 76 2.00 -14.89 13.10
C ILE A 76 3.39 -14.75 13.76
N LYS A 77 4.47 -14.81 12.98
CA LYS A 77 5.83 -14.63 13.51
C LYS A 77 6.08 -13.21 14.01
N ASN A 78 5.47 -12.24 13.37
CA ASN A 78 5.67 -10.83 13.65
C ASN A 78 4.67 -10.25 14.67
N ILE A 79 3.70 -11.04 15.15
CA ILE A 79 2.62 -10.53 16.01
C ILE A 79 3.13 -9.77 17.24
N VAL A 80 4.25 -10.20 17.79
CA VAL A 80 4.92 -9.55 18.92
C VAL A 80 5.39 -8.12 18.59
N GLN A 81 5.51 -7.76 17.32
CA GLN A 81 5.96 -6.44 16.92
C GLN A 81 4.90 -5.36 17.20
N TYR A 82 3.63 -5.72 17.31
CA TYR A 82 2.57 -4.78 17.73
C TYR A 82 2.81 -4.20 19.14
N SER A 83 3.47 -4.95 20.02
CA SER A 83 3.80 -4.46 21.37
C SER A 83 5.12 -3.69 21.44
N LYS A 84 5.92 -3.70 20.37
CA LYS A 84 7.26 -3.09 20.33
C LYS A 84 7.32 -1.82 19.50
N HIS A 85 6.40 -1.64 18.58
CA HIS A 85 6.42 -0.54 17.63
C HIS A 85 5.07 0.20 17.62
N GLU A 86 5.14 1.51 17.51
CA GLU A 86 3.98 2.38 17.40
C GLU A 86 3.40 2.37 15.98
N GLY A 87 2.13 2.72 15.87
CA GLY A 87 1.48 2.93 14.58
C GLY A 87 1.88 4.27 13.95
N ILE A 88 1.82 4.33 12.62
CA ILE A 88 2.11 5.56 11.87
C ILE A 88 1.15 6.72 12.20
N GLY A 89 0.00 6.44 12.82
CA GLY A 89 -0.99 7.44 13.27
C GLY A 89 -0.40 8.54 14.16
N ILE A 90 0.72 8.29 14.85
CA ILE A 90 1.40 9.31 15.66
C ILE A 90 1.83 10.55 14.85
N PHE A 91 1.90 10.44 13.52
CA PHE A 91 2.25 11.56 12.64
C PHE A 91 1.04 12.33 12.11
N CYS A 92 -0.20 11.84 12.32
CA CYS A 92 -1.40 12.45 11.74
C CYS A 92 -1.62 13.91 12.16
N ASP A 93 -1.31 14.25 13.43
CA ASP A 93 -1.52 15.59 13.97
C ASP A 93 -0.24 16.43 13.98
N LYS A 94 0.85 15.90 13.44
CA LYS A 94 2.14 16.62 13.38
C LYS A 94 2.20 17.37 12.06
N ALA A 95 2.09 18.68 12.13
CA ALA A 95 2.29 19.54 10.98
C ALA A 95 3.67 19.30 10.37
N SER A 96 3.72 19.22 9.05
CA SER A 96 4.98 19.11 8.29
C SER A 96 5.73 20.47 8.23
N ASP A 97 5.32 21.45 9.03
CA ASP A 97 5.81 22.85 8.98
C ASP A 97 5.71 23.47 7.57
N GLY A 98 4.74 23.01 6.78
CA GLY A 98 4.55 23.46 5.40
C GLY A 98 5.56 22.85 4.39
N LEU A 99 6.41 21.92 4.82
CA LEU A 99 7.34 21.25 3.92
C LEU A 99 6.59 20.30 2.97
N PRO A 100 6.86 20.36 1.66
CA PRO A 100 6.29 19.42 0.70
C PRO A 100 6.87 18.02 0.89
N PHE A 101 6.09 17.01 0.48
CA PHE A 101 6.54 15.62 0.43
C PHE A 101 7.09 15.28 -0.95
N LEU A 102 8.27 14.64 -0.97
CA LEU A 102 8.83 14.03 -2.16
C LEU A 102 8.74 12.49 -2.02
N ILE A 103 7.91 11.88 -2.85
CA ILE A 103 7.76 10.41 -2.90
C ILE A 103 8.63 9.86 -4.02
N VAL A 104 9.55 8.94 -3.68
CA VAL A 104 10.54 8.39 -4.61
C VAL A 104 10.36 6.88 -4.74
N GLY A 105 9.92 6.45 -5.92
CA GLY A 105 9.89 5.04 -6.33
C GLY A 105 11.15 4.64 -7.09
N ALA A 106 11.32 3.34 -7.39
CA ALA A 106 12.49 2.79 -8.09
C ALA A 106 12.41 2.93 -9.63
N GLY A 107 11.93 4.07 -10.12
CA GLY A 107 11.89 4.37 -11.56
C GLY A 107 13.20 4.96 -12.07
N PRO A 108 13.44 4.95 -13.41
CA PRO A 108 14.66 5.51 -14.01
C PRO A 108 14.85 7.00 -13.75
N SER A 109 13.77 7.76 -13.53
CA SER A 109 13.80 9.18 -13.17
C SER A 109 14.52 9.49 -11.86
N VAL A 110 14.73 8.48 -10.99
CA VAL A 110 15.55 8.67 -9.78
C VAL A 110 16.94 9.19 -10.10
N ASN A 111 17.54 8.75 -11.20
CA ASN A 111 18.87 9.19 -11.59
C ASN A 111 18.96 10.71 -11.85
N GLU A 112 17.86 11.33 -12.24
CA GLU A 112 17.78 12.77 -12.51
C GLU A 112 17.79 13.58 -11.21
N ILE A 113 17.25 13.03 -10.12
CA ILE A 113 17.16 13.74 -8.83
C ILE A 113 18.36 13.48 -7.91
N LEU A 114 19.10 12.37 -8.11
CA LEU A 114 20.24 12.00 -7.26
C LEU A 114 21.24 13.14 -7.04
N PRO A 115 21.66 13.93 -8.07
CA PRO A 115 22.62 15.03 -7.88
C PRO A 115 22.07 16.16 -6.99
N PHE A 116 20.76 16.28 -6.88
CA PHE A 116 20.09 17.37 -6.16
C PHE A 116 19.57 16.98 -4.78
N LEU A 117 19.70 15.70 -4.38
CA LEU A 117 19.12 15.17 -3.14
C LEU A 117 19.55 15.97 -1.89
N SER A 118 20.78 16.42 -1.80
CA SER A 118 21.27 17.20 -0.65
C SER A 118 20.58 18.56 -0.51
N VAL A 119 20.19 19.17 -1.63
CA VAL A 119 19.44 20.44 -1.65
C VAL A 119 17.96 20.18 -1.38
N ILE A 120 17.40 19.15 -2.01
CA ILE A 120 16.00 18.74 -1.86
C ILE A 120 15.71 18.36 -0.40
N LYS A 121 16.59 17.61 0.24
CA LYS A 121 16.46 17.18 1.64
C LYS A 121 16.26 18.35 2.63
N LYS A 122 16.76 19.53 2.31
CA LYS A 122 16.57 20.73 3.15
C LYS A 122 15.20 21.39 2.97
N LYS A 123 14.44 21.00 1.94
CA LYS A 123 13.20 21.66 1.54
C LYS A 123 11.99 20.74 1.48
N CYS A 124 12.20 19.43 1.58
CA CYS A 124 11.15 18.42 1.44
C CYS A 124 11.32 17.33 2.48
N ILE A 125 10.22 16.73 2.88
CA ILE A 125 10.22 15.44 3.57
C ILE A 125 10.31 14.35 2.51
N ILE A 126 11.34 13.51 2.57
CA ILE A 126 11.60 12.49 1.54
C ILE A 126 11.08 11.15 2.03
N ILE A 127 10.18 10.56 1.25
CA ILE A 127 9.65 9.21 1.44
C ILE A 127 10.13 8.36 0.28
N CYS A 128 10.82 7.25 0.52
CA CYS A 128 11.26 6.36 -0.54
C CYS A 128 10.84 4.91 -0.28
N VAL A 129 10.79 4.10 -1.34
CA VAL A 129 10.64 2.64 -1.24
C VAL A 129 12.00 1.98 -0.97
N GLU A 130 11.99 0.79 -0.39
CA GLU A 130 13.19 0.03 -0.02
C GLU A 130 14.16 -0.19 -1.18
N THR A 131 13.63 -0.38 -2.39
CA THR A 131 14.41 -0.69 -3.60
C THR A 131 15.32 0.45 -4.03
N VAL A 132 15.02 1.69 -3.67
CA VAL A 132 15.81 2.87 -4.03
C VAL A 132 16.73 3.35 -2.90
N LEU A 133 16.57 2.81 -1.70
CA LEU A 133 17.34 3.23 -0.52
C LEU A 133 18.86 3.19 -0.75
N TRP A 134 19.35 2.15 -1.43
CA TRP A 134 20.77 2.03 -1.77
C TRP A 134 21.30 3.24 -2.55
N ALA A 135 20.53 3.76 -3.51
CA ALA A 135 20.93 4.93 -4.28
C ALA A 135 21.05 6.20 -3.41
N PHE A 136 20.14 6.36 -2.45
CA PHE A 136 20.18 7.43 -1.46
C PHE A 136 21.43 7.36 -0.59
N ILE A 137 21.70 6.17 -0.02
CA ILE A 137 22.88 5.95 0.83
C ILE A 137 24.17 6.22 0.05
N LYS A 138 24.24 5.75 -1.22
CA LYS A 138 25.37 6.03 -2.11
C LYS A 138 25.57 7.53 -2.39
N ALA A 139 24.50 8.29 -2.43
CA ALA A 139 24.53 9.74 -2.56
C ALA A 139 24.80 10.48 -1.24
N ASN A 140 25.10 9.76 -0.13
CA ASN A 140 25.27 10.29 1.21
C ASN A 140 24.07 11.13 1.71
N VAL A 141 22.84 10.76 1.32
CA VAL A 141 21.61 11.39 1.76
C VAL A 141 20.72 10.30 2.35
N GLU A 142 20.24 10.48 3.57
CA GLU A 142 19.25 9.58 4.15
C GLU A 142 17.84 10.16 3.93
N PRO A 143 16.87 9.37 3.41
CA PRO A 143 15.47 9.79 3.34
C PRO A 143 14.89 9.92 4.75
N ASP A 144 13.78 10.62 4.91
CA ASP A 144 13.08 10.70 6.21
C ASP A 144 12.36 9.40 6.51
N PHE A 145 11.68 8.84 5.48
CA PHE A 145 10.92 7.61 5.61
C PHE A 145 11.31 6.63 4.51
N VAL A 146 11.45 5.37 4.90
CA VAL A 146 11.60 4.22 4.01
C VAL A 146 10.36 3.35 4.15
N ILE A 147 9.70 3.02 3.05
CA ILE A 147 8.52 2.15 3.05
C ILE A 147 8.92 0.77 2.55
N LEU A 148 8.62 -0.28 3.35
CA LEU A 148 8.76 -1.66 2.97
C LEU A 148 7.54 -2.44 3.45
N THR A 149 6.66 -2.83 2.55
CA THR A 149 5.42 -3.58 2.84
C THR A 149 5.34 -4.92 2.11
N ASP A 150 6.28 -5.23 1.22
CA ASP A 150 6.31 -6.51 0.49
C ASP A 150 6.71 -7.65 1.44
N PRO A 151 5.89 -8.72 1.57
CA PRO A 151 6.15 -9.86 2.44
C PRO A 151 7.24 -10.81 1.94
N GLN A 152 7.87 -10.53 0.81
CA GLN A 152 8.84 -11.41 0.21
C GLN A 152 10.26 -11.19 0.76
N PHE A 153 11.05 -12.27 0.78
CA PHE A 153 12.48 -12.22 1.09
C PHE A 153 13.25 -11.23 0.19
N TRP A 154 12.84 -11.10 -1.07
CA TRP A 154 13.53 -10.23 -2.02
C TRP A 154 13.44 -8.75 -1.65
N ALA A 155 12.31 -8.28 -1.10
CA ALA A 155 12.18 -6.93 -0.60
C ALA A 155 13.14 -6.66 0.56
N TYR A 156 13.25 -7.59 1.52
CA TYR A 156 14.24 -7.51 2.59
C TYR A 156 15.67 -7.42 2.06
N LYS A 157 15.99 -8.14 0.98
CA LYS A 157 17.35 -8.16 0.41
C LYS A 157 17.84 -6.78 -0.04
N HIS A 158 16.94 -5.89 -0.40
CA HIS A 158 17.27 -4.51 -0.77
C HIS A 158 17.81 -3.68 0.40
N ILE A 159 17.46 -4.03 1.63
CA ILE A 159 17.89 -3.30 2.83
C ILE A 159 18.83 -4.09 3.73
N ALA A 160 19.00 -5.40 3.51
CA ALA A 160 19.69 -6.32 4.42
C ALA A 160 21.13 -5.91 4.80
N THR A 161 21.83 -5.20 3.92
CA THR A 161 23.21 -4.73 4.13
C THR A 161 23.31 -3.23 4.36
N LEU A 162 22.17 -2.55 4.38
CA LEU A 162 22.10 -1.10 4.55
C LEU A 162 21.77 -0.75 5.99
N LYS A 163 22.16 0.46 6.39
CA LYS A 163 21.89 1.05 7.70
C LYS A 163 21.56 2.52 7.50
N THR A 164 20.65 3.03 8.31
CA THR A 164 20.35 4.45 8.37
C THR A 164 20.30 4.90 9.84
N LYS A 165 20.73 6.12 10.10
CA LYS A 165 20.69 6.68 11.47
C LYS A 165 19.47 7.57 11.68
N ASN A 166 19.04 8.24 10.63
CA ASN A 166 18.02 9.30 10.70
C ASN A 166 16.70 8.92 10.03
N SER A 167 16.67 7.84 9.24
CA SER A 167 15.46 7.40 8.56
C SER A 167 14.55 6.58 9.48
N PHE A 168 13.25 6.77 9.34
CA PHE A 168 12.21 5.91 9.89
C PHE A 168 11.83 4.82 8.89
N LEU A 169 11.67 3.59 9.34
CA LEU A 169 11.09 2.52 8.53
C LEU A 169 9.60 2.44 8.78
N ILE A 170 8.80 2.52 7.71
CA ILE A 170 7.36 2.23 7.73
C ILE A 170 7.15 0.84 7.14
N THR A 171 6.55 -0.04 7.91
CA THR A 171 6.32 -1.42 7.50
C THR A 171 5.01 -1.96 8.05
N GLU A 172 4.62 -3.16 7.63
CA GLU A 172 3.41 -3.84 8.10
C GLU A 172 3.74 -5.23 8.67
N ILE A 173 2.77 -5.85 9.33
CA ILE A 173 2.97 -7.10 10.08
C ILE A 173 3.26 -8.32 9.20
N SER A 174 2.86 -8.31 7.91
CA SER A 174 3.02 -9.47 7.00
C SER A 174 4.38 -9.52 6.29
N VAL A 175 5.25 -8.53 6.51
CA VAL A 175 6.59 -8.49 5.90
C VAL A 175 7.47 -9.66 6.33
N TYR A 176 8.53 -9.90 5.60
CA TYR A 176 9.53 -10.90 5.96
C TYR A 176 10.12 -10.58 7.35
N PRO A 177 10.11 -11.51 8.33
CA PRO A 177 10.42 -11.20 9.74
C PRO A 177 11.73 -10.46 9.99
N PRO A 178 12.86 -10.74 9.29
CA PRO A 178 14.10 -10.00 9.48
C PRO A 178 14.04 -8.51 9.16
N VAL A 179 12.99 -8.01 8.49
CA VAL A 179 12.78 -6.57 8.25
C VAL A 179 12.75 -5.79 9.56
N PHE A 180 12.20 -6.37 10.63
CA PHE A 180 12.17 -5.75 11.97
C PHE A 180 13.54 -5.66 12.66
N GLY A 181 14.56 -6.25 12.06
CA GLY A 181 15.96 -6.09 12.50
C GLY A 181 16.74 -5.03 11.71
N PHE A 182 16.08 -4.27 10.85
CA PHE A 182 16.73 -3.22 10.07
C PHE A 182 17.24 -2.09 11.00
N GLU A 183 18.50 -1.73 10.88
CA GLU A 183 19.11 -0.66 11.67
C GLU A 183 18.69 0.71 11.12
N CYS A 184 17.75 1.36 11.79
CA CYS A 184 17.21 2.69 11.47
C CYS A 184 16.88 3.47 12.74
N LYS A 185 16.41 4.70 12.60
CA LYS A 185 16.05 5.57 13.74
C LYS A 185 14.92 4.99 14.58
N ASN A 186 13.85 4.54 13.93
CA ASN A 186 12.74 3.79 14.55
C ASN A 186 11.92 3.10 13.46
N ILE A 187 11.11 2.11 13.86
CA ILE A 187 10.19 1.38 13.00
C ILE A 187 8.76 1.73 13.41
N PHE A 188 7.92 2.06 12.44
CA PHE A 188 6.50 2.32 12.62
C PHE A 188 5.66 1.35 11.80
N LEU A 189 4.54 0.93 12.37
CA LEU A 189 3.61 0.02 11.73
C LEU A 189 2.52 0.80 10.99
N CYS A 190 2.28 0.43 9.74
CA CYS A 190 1.10 0.85 8.98
C CYS A 190 0.06 -0.28 8.91
N ASN A 191 -1.16 0.05 8.50
CA ASN A 191 -2.24 -0.92 8.38
C ASN A 191 -1.88 -2.03 7.39
N SER A 192 -2.18 -3.26 7.78
CA SER A 192 -2.04 -4.39 6.87
C SER A 192 -3.21 -4.43 5.88
N GLN A 193 -2.91 -4.68 4.63
CA GLN A 193 -3.93 -4.92 3.60
C GLN A 193 -4.46 -6.36 3.63
N PHE A 194 -3.90 -7.23 4.49
CA PHE A 194 -4.25 -8.64 4.54
C PHE A 194 -5.23 -8.95 5.67
N PRO A 195 -6.21 -9.87 5.44
CA PRO A 195 -7.29 -10.14 6.39
C PRO A 195 -6.82 -10.48 7.80
N ILE A 196 -5.73 -11.24 7.93
CA ILE A 196 -5.21 -11.65 9.24
C ILE A 196 -4.56 -10.47 9.98
N GLY A 197 -3.83 -9.60 9.29
CA GLY A 197 -3.28 -8.38 9.87
C GLY A 197 -4.39 -7.46 10.33
N ASN A 198 -5.36 -7.17 9.45
CA ASN A 198 -6.55 -6.38 9.80
C ASN A 198 -7.32 -6.95 11.01
N TYR A 199 -7.38 -8.27 11.15
CA TYR A 199 -8.02 -8.91 12.32
C TYR A 199 -7.26 -8.57 13.60
N PHE A 200 -5.94 -8.70 13.61
CA PHE A 200 -5.12 -8.39 14.78
C PHE A 200 -5.19 -6.89 15.13
N GLU A 201 -5.09 -6.01 14.15
CA GLU A 201 -5.17 -4.55 14.33
C GLU A 201 -6.50 -4.14 15.01
N ARG A 202 -7.62 -4.69 14.54
CA ARG A 202 -8.94 -4.44 15.16
C ARG A 202 -9.05 -4.97 16.58
N LYS A 203 -8.42 -6.12 16.86
CA LYS A 203 -8.49 -6.74 18.20
C LYS A 203 -7.57 -6.03 19.19
N MET A 204 -6.44 -5.53 18.73
CA MET A 204 -5.43 -4.93 19.61
C MET A 204 -5.58 -3.41 19.72
N GLY A 205 -6.35 -2.77 18.83
CA GLY A 205 -6.63 -1.33 18.88
C GLY A 205 -5.40 -0.43 18.71
N ILE A 206 -4.34 -0.95 18.12
CA ILE A 206 -2.99 -0.35 18.19
C ILE A 206 -2.68 0.57 17.01
N ILE A 207 -3.40 0.45 15.91
CA ILE A 207 -3.10 1.19 14.68
C ILE A 207 -4.33 2.00 14.30
N ASP A 208 -4.19 3.32 14.36
CA ASP A 208 -5.16 4.22 13.77
C ASP A 208 -5.17 3.99 12.26
N LYS A 209 -6.36 3.89 11.69
CA LYS A 209 -6.52 3.80 10.24
C LYS A 209 -5.91 5.05 9.61
N LEU A 210 -4.86 4.87 8.86
CA LEU A 210 -4.48 5.85 7.86
C LEU A 210 -5.61 5.85 6.82
N GLY A 211 -6.27 6.98 6.71
CA GLY A 211 -7.44 7.26 5.89
C GLY A 211 -7.79 6.28 4.78
N ASP A 212 -9.08 6.08 4.62
CA ASP A 212 -9.66 5.27 3.53
C ASP A 212 -9.36 5.90 2.16
#